data_35e29d572b885bf631f8c5f884d11e24
#
_entry.id   35e29d572b885bf631f8c5f884d11e24
#
_cell.length_a   1.000
_cell.length_b   1.000
_cell.length_c   1.000
_cell.angle_alpha   90.00
_cell.angle_beta   90.00
_cell.angle_gamma   90.00
#
_symmetry.space_group_name_H-M   'P 1'
#
loop_
_entity.id
_entity.type
_entity.pdbx_description
1 polymer ?
#
loop_
_entity_poly.entity_id
_entity_poly.type
_entity_poly.pdbx_seq_one_letter_code
_entity_poly.pdbx_strand_id
1 'polypeptide(L)'
;HKRMGDSRYVVEPNVKEGKGGLRDLHTLFWIGKFIHRVRTVPELVDAGLLSARELRQFSRAENFLLAVRCHLHILAGRAEDRLTFDFQREIAARMQFADRPGKSPVERFMQLYFLHAKSVGDLTGTFLAHLDEQLAARGRRFLPTLRRRPGRLNGFVLDRGRLALPSDDYFRKDPVRLLE
;
A
#
# COMPACT_ATOMS: atom_id res chain seq x y z
N HIS A 1 -17.71 -2.01 -19.62
CA HIS A 1 -16.43 -2.63 -19.22
C HIS A 1 -16.47 -2.89 -17.72
N LYS A 2 -16.80 -4.12 -17.30
CA LYS A 2 -16.59 -4.58 -15.92
C LYS A 2 -15.07 -4.58 -15.66
N ARG A 3 -14.62 -3.75 -14.74
CA ARG A 3 -13.23 -3.73 -14.26
C ARG A 3 -12.95 -5.04 -13.49
N MET A 4 -12.48 -6.06 -14.19
CA MET A 4 -11.96 -7.31 -13.59
C MET A 4 -10.57 -7.10 -12.98
N GLY A 5 -10.35 -6.08 -12.18
CA GLY A 5 -9.02 -5.74 -11.68
C GLY A 5 -8.95 -5.28 -10.23
N ASP A 6 -10.07 -5.25 -9.50
CA ASP A 6 -10.11 -4.57 -8.20
C ASP A 6 -9.91 -5.47 -6.96
N SER A 7 -9.61 -6.76 -7.14
CA SER A 7 -9.35 -7.67 -6.02
C SER A 7 -7.84 -7.92 -5.85
N ARG A 8 -7.30 -7.64 -4.66
CA ARG A 8 -5.92 -8.02 -4.27
C ARG A 8 -5.69 -9.53 -4.28
N TYR A 9 -6.76 -10.31 -4.33
CA TYR A 9 -6.76 -11.77 -4.20
C TYR A 9 -7.13 -12.47 -5.49
N VAL A 10 -6.95 -11.81 -6.65
CA VAL A 10 -7.07 -12.48 -7.93
C VAL A 10 -6.00 -13.56 -8.01
N VAL A 11 -6.39 -14.81 -8.31
CA VAL A 11 -5.51 -15.99 -8.30
C VAL A 11 -4.40 -15.88 -9.35
N GLU A 12 -4.65 -15.14 -10.43
CA GLU A 12 -3.68 -14.80 -11.48
C GLU A 12 -3.52 -13.27 -11.57
N PRO A 13 -2.77 -12.65 -10.63
CA PRO A 13 -2.67 -11.21 -10.55
C PRO A 13 -1.83 -10.60 -11.67
N ASN A 14 -2.08 -9.34 -11.99
CA ASN A 14 -1.19 -8.54 -12.82
C ASN A 14 -0.15 -7.85 -11.92
N VAL A 15 1.12 -8.17 -12.12
CA VAL A 15 2.24 -7.71 -11.28
C VAL A 15 2.45 -6.20 -11.39
N LYS A 16 2.11 -5.62 -12.53
CA LYS A 16 2.28 -4.19 -12.80
C LYS A 16 1.03 -3.40 -12.41
N GLU A 17 -0.13 -3.75 -12.99
CA GLU A 17 -1.37 -2.96 -12.90
C GLU A 17 -2.34 -3.47 -11.83
N GLY A 18 -2.08 -4.63 -11.24
CA GLY A 18 -2.91 -5.18 -10.17
C GLY A 18 -2.80 -4.34 -8.89
N LYS A 19 -3.82 -4.42 -8.04
CA LYS A 19 -3.83 -3.72 -6.75
C LYS A 19 -2.67 -4.19 -5.87
N GLY A 20 -1.86 -3.26 -5.40
CA GLY A 20 -0.61 -3.56 -4.71
C GLY A 20 0.54 -3.94 -5.64
N GLY A 21 0.42 -3.67 -6.94
CA GLY A 21 1.45 -3.90 -7.94
C GLY A 21 2.44 -2.74 -8.09
N LEU A 22 3.34 -2.88 -9.06
CA LEU A 22 4.40 -1.89 -9.32
C LEU A 22 3.85 -0.49 -9.66
N ARG A 23 2.68 -0.42 -10.32
CA ARG A 23 2.06 0.86 -10.67
C ARG A 23 1.74 1.70 -9.43
N ASP A 24 1.27 1.07 -8.36
CA ASP A 24 0.93 1.78 -7.13
C ASP A 24 2.18 2.41 -6.51
N LEU A 25 3.30 1.69 -6.43
CA LEU A 25 4.59 2.22 -5.95
C LEU A 25 5.10 3.37 -6.82
N HIS A 26 5.06 3.22 -8.14
CA HIS A 26 5.49 4.27 -9.06
C HIS A 26 4.60 5.51 -8.93
N THR A 27 3.30 5.32 -8.74
CA THR A 27 2.36 6.44 -8.55
C THR A 27 2.68 7.22 -7.28
N LEU A 28 2.98 6.55 -6.16
CA LEU A 28 3.42 7.20 -4.92
C LEU A 28 4.65 8.08 -5.16
N PHE A 29 5.67 7.51 -5.83
CA PHE A 29 6.88 8.25 -6.13
C PHE A 29 6.62 9.45 -7.05
N TRP A 30 5.82 9.30 -8.09
CA TRP A 30 5.49 10.40 -9.01
C TRP A 30 4.70 11.52 -8.34
N ILE A 31 3.76 11.19 -7.45
CA ILE A 31 3.05 12.20 -6.66
C ILE A 31 4.03 12.96 -5.77
N GLY A 32 4.91 12.26 -5.05
CA GLY A 32 5.97 12.89 -4.24
C GLY A 32 6.88 13.78 -5.08
N LYS A 33 7.30 13.29 -6.24
CA LYS A 33 8.11 14.05 -7.20
C LYS A 33 7.42 15.32 -7.68
N PHE A 34 6.14 15.24 -7.98
CA PHE A 34 5.37 16.40 -8.47
C PHE A 34 5.15 17.44 -7.37
N ILE A 35 4.71 17.02 -6.17
CA ILE A 35 4.30 17.94 -5.09
C ILE A 35 5.49 18.46 -4.29
N HIS A 36 6.47 17.60 -3.98
CA HIS A 36 7.61 17.91 -3.12
C HIS A 36 8.94 18.06 -3.85
N ARG A 37 8.92 17.90 -5.18
CA ARG A 37 10.13 18.02 -6.03
C ARG A 37 11.21 17.00 -5.66
N VAL A 38 10.88 15.89 -5.02
CA VAL A 38 11.82 14.82 -4.71
C VAL A 38 12.38 14.20 -6.00
N ARG A 39 13.62 13.78 -5.98
CA ARG A 39 14.31 13.17 -7.13
C ARG A 39 14.47 11.67 -6.97
N THR A 40 14.59 11.22 -5.73
CA THR A 40 14.81 9.81 -5.35
C THR A 40 13.78 9.36 -4.31
N VAL A 41 13.55 8.04 -4.22
CA VAL A 41 12.61 7.47 -3.24
C VAL A 41 12.99 7.77 -1.79
N PRO A 42 14.28 7.74 -1.38
CA PRO A 42 14.68 8.14 -0.03
C PRO A 42 14.25 9.54 0.38
N GLU A 43 14.25 10.50 -0.54
CA GLU A 43 13.82 11.88 -0.26
C GLU A 43 12.33 12.00 0.13
N LEU A 44 11.52 10.95 -0.09
CA LEU A 44 10.15 10.90 0.43
C LEU A 44 10.11 10.88 1.97
N VAL A 45 11.18 10.39 2.61
CA VAL A 45 11.33 10.43 4.07
C VAL A 45 11.60 11.86 4.55
N ASP A 46 12.52 12.56 3.88
CA ASP A 46 12.86 13.95 4.19
C ASP A 46 11.65 14.88 3.96
N ALA A 47 10.82 14.56 2.98
CA ALA A 47 9.56 15.26 2.72
C ALA A 47 8.43 14.93 3.73
N GLY A 48 8.66 14.00 4.68
CA GLY A 48 7.66 13.58 5.67
C GLY A 48 6.48 12.78 5.08
N LEU A 49 6.66 12.20 3.89
CA LEU A 49 5.64 11.40 3.21
C LEU A 49 5.73 9.91 3.56
N LEU A 50 6.93 9.43 3.89
CA LEU A 50 7.20 8.09 4.37
C LEU A 50 8.10 8.15 5.62
N SER A 51 7.91 7.20 6.53
CA SER A 51 8.90 6.92 7.57
C SER A 51 10.06 6.08 7.02
N ALA A 52 11.18 6.01 7.74
CA ALA A 52 12.30 5.14 7.39
C ALA A 52 11.91 3.64 7.35
N ARG A 53 10.91 3.22 8.13
CA ARG A 53 10.34 1.87 8.09
C ARG A 53 9.58 1.63 6.79
N GLU A 54 8.74 2.57 6.39
CA GLU A 54 7.95 2.50 5.16
C GLU A 54 8.83 2.56 3.92
N LEU A 55 9.92 3.34 3.92
CA LEU A 55 10.92 3.31 2.87
C LEU A 55 11.53 1.91 2.69
N ARG A 56 11.86 1.22 3.78
CA ARG A 56 12.36 -0.17 3.69
C ARG A 56 11.30 -1.13 3.14
N GLN A 57 10.04 -0.96 3.52
CA GLN A 57 8.93 -1.75 2.98
C GLN A 57 8.73 -1.48 1.49
N PHE A 58 8.77 -0.22 1.07
CA PHE A 58 8.72 0.19 -0.33
C PHE A 58 9.79 -0.51 -1.15
N SER A 59 11.08 -0.36 -0.74
CA SER A 59 12.21 -0.93 -1.49
C SER A 59 12.17 -2.46 -1.56
N ARG A 60 11.74 -3.14 -0.48
CA ARG A 60 11.58 -4.61 -0.49
C ARG A 60 10.49 -5.06 -1.44
N ALA A 61 9.34 -4.38 -1.42
CA ALA A 61 8.22 -4.71 -2.30
C ALA A 61 8.57 -4.44 -3.76
N GLU A 62 9.18 -3.29 -4.06
CA GLU A 62 9.63 -2.91 -5.40
C GLU A 62 10.61 -3.94 -5.97
N ASN A 63 11.67 -4.27 -5.22
CA ASN A 63 12.68 -5.24 -5.66
C ASN A 63 12.06 -6.62 -5.91
N PHE A 64 11.18 -7.09 -5.03
CA PHE A 64 10.51 -8.37 -5.21
C PHE A 64 9.61 -8.37 -6.45
N LEU A 65 8.74 -7.38 -6.61
CA LEU A 65 7.82 -7.30 -7.73
C LEU A 65 8.55 -7.10 -9.07
N LEU A 66 9.65 -6.34 -9.08
CA LEU A 66 10.52 -6.20 -10.26
C LEU A 66 11.18 -7.53 -10.61
N ALA A 67 11.70 -8.28 -9.64
CA ALA A 67 12.28 -9.61 -9.89
C ALA A 67 11.24 -10.56 -10.49
N VAL A 68 10.04 -10.62 -9.92
CA VAL A 68 8.94 -11.43 -10.47
C VAL A 68 8.62 -11.02 -11.90
N ARG A 69 8.52 -9.72 -12.18
CA ARG A 69 8.23 -9.20 -13.52
C ARG A 69 9.34 -9.51 -14.52
N CYS A 70 10.59 -9.41 -14.13
CA CYS A 70 11.73 -9.80 -14.97
C CYS A 70 11.67 -11.28 -15.33
N HIS A 71 11.40 -12.16 -14.36
CA HIS A 71 11.22 -13.59 -14.63
C HIS A 71 10.05 -13.85 -15.56
N LEU A 72 8.91 -13.15 -15.40
CA LEU A 72 7.77 -13.24 -16.31
C LEU A 72 8.16 -12.90 -17.75
N HIS A 73 8.85 -11.77 -17.97
CA HIS A 73 9.27 -11.34 -19.30
C HIS A 73 10.23 -12.33 -19.95
N ILE A 74 11.18 -12.88 -19.18
CA ILE A 74 12.12 -13.88 -19.66
C ILE A 74 11.40 -15.17 -20.06
N LEU A 75 10.45 -15.65 -19.25
CA LEU A 75 9.70 -16.87 -19.50
C LEU A 75 8.75 -16.73 -20.69
N ALA A 76 8.07 -15.59 -20.78
CA ALA A 76 7.10 -15.32 -21.84
C ALA A 76 7.76 -14.95 -23.19
N GLY A 77 9.06 -14.57 -23.18
CA GLY A 77 9.76 -14.02 -24.35
C GLY A 77 9.18 -12.69 -24.86
N ARG A 78 8.33 -12.05 -24.06
CA ARG A 78 7.66 -10.79 -24.38
C ARG A 78 7.29 -10.03 -23.10
N ALA A 79 6.80 -8.80 -23.25
CA ALA A 79 6.22 -8.06 -22.14
C ALA A 79 4.92 -8.77 -21.69
N GLU A 80 4.98 -9.42 -20.52
CA GLU A 80 3.87 -10.10 -19.87
C GLU A 80 3.82 -9.68 -18.40
N ASP A 81 2.67 -9.26 -17.95
CA ASP A 81 2.49 -8.78 -16.58
C ASP A 81 1.49 -9.66 -15.78
N ARG A 82 0.82 -10.61 -16.44
CA ARG A 82 -0.13 -11.53 -15.80
C ARG A 82 0.57 -12.77 -15.27
N LEU A 83 0.47 -13.01 -13.99
CA LEU A 83 1.08 -14.13 -13.28
C LEU A 83 0.12 -15.34 -13.32
N THR A 84 0.07 -16.02 -14.48
CA THR A 84 -0.75 -17.24 -14.66
C THR A 84 -0.24 -18.40 -13.83
N PHE A 85 -1.05 -19.44 -13.61
CA PHE A 85 -0.66 -20.60 -12.81
C PHE A 85 0.62 -21.28 -13.31
N ASP A 86 0.82 -21.33 -14.62
CA ASP A 86 2.03 -21.92 -15.20
C ASP A 86 3.27 -21.08 -14.85
N PHE A 87 3.18 -19.75 -15.01
CA PHE A 87 4.25 -18.84 -14.63
C PHE A 87 4.51 -18.83 -13.12
N GLN A 88 3.49 -19.01 -12.28
CA GLN A 88 3.69 -19.12 -10.84
C GLN A 88 4.61 -20.28 -10.47
N ARG A 89 4.43 -21.46 -11.11
CA ARG A 89 5.28 -22.64 -10.89
C ARG A 89 6.71 -22.41 -11.34
N GLU A 90 6.88 -21.92 -12.58
CA GLU A 90 8.19 -21.67 -13.16
C GLU A 90 8.98 -20.59 -12.38
N ILE A 91 8.32 -19.50 -11.97
CA ILE A 91 8.95 -18.44 -11.21
C ILE A 91 9.31 -18.91 -9.81
N ALA A 92 8.44 -19.67 -9.13
CA ALA A 92 8.74 -20.24 -7.83
C ALA A 92 10.03 -21.09 -7.87
N ALA A 93 10.19 -21.93 -8.91
CA ALA A 93 11.39 -22.72 -9.10
C ALA A 93 12.62 -21.85 -9.38
N ARG A 94 12.54 -20.88 -10.29
CA ARG A 94 13.64 -19.94 -10.62
C ARG A 94 14.08 -19.07 -9.46
N MET A 95 13.14 -18.65 -8.63
CA MET A 95 13.41 -17.87 -7.41
C MET A 95 13.80 -18.78 -6.22
N GLN A 96 14.03 -20.09 -6.45
CA GLN A 96 14.52 -21.05 -5.48
C GLN A 96 13.64 -21.19 -4.23
N PHE A 97 12.32 -21.14 -4.41
CA PHE A 97 11.42 -21.44 -3.32
C PHE A 97 11.46 -22.95 -3.04
N ALA A 98 12.04 -23.31 -1.90
CA ALA A 98 12.17 -24.71 -1.49
C ALA A 98 10.84 -25.28 -1.01
N ASP A 99 10.66 -26.58 -1.18
CA ASP A 99 9.56 -27.33 -0.58
C ASP A 99 9.69 -27.34 0.94
N ARG A 100 8.57 -27.28 1.64
CA ARG A 100 8.49 -27.39 3.11
C ARG A 100 7.31 -28.26 3.51
N PRO A 101 7.37 -28.97 4.65
CA PRO A 101 6.23 -29.72 5.16
C PRO A 101 4.95 -28.86 5.19
N GLY A 102 3.91 -29.33 4.46
CA GLY A 102 2.62 -28.67 4.41
C GLY A 102 2.50 -27.44 3.50
N LYS A 103 3.54 -27.06 2.74
CA LYS A 103 3.47 -25.93 1.77
C LYS A 103 4.37 -26.15 0.59
N SER A 104 3.78 -26.19 -0.60
CA SER A 104 4.51 -26.27 -1.87
C SER A 104 5.32 -25.00 -2.16
N PRO A 105 6.35 -25.06 -3.03
CA PRO A 105 7.10 -23.89 -3.48
C PRO A 105 6.22 -22.78 -4.05
N VAL A 106 5.20 -23.12 -4.82
CA VAL A 106 4.24 -22.17 -5.44
C VAL A 106 3.42 -21.44 -4.37
N GLU A 107 2.89 -22.19 -3.39
CA GLU A 107 2.12 -21.58 -2.30
C GLU A 107 2.96 -20.60 -1.49
N ARG A 108 4.22 -20.94 -1.21
CA ARG A 108 5.15 -20.06 -0.51
C ARG A 108 5.49 -18.80 -1.31
N PHE A 109 5.71 -18.97 -2.62
CA PHE A 109 5.93 -17.86 -3.54
C PHE A 109 4.71 -16.92 -3.56
N MET A 110 3.51 -17.48 -3.78
CA MET A 110 2.28 -16.69 -3.85
C MET A 110 1.91 -16.06 -2.51
N GLN A 111 2.18 -16.74 -1.39
CA GLN A 111 2.04 -16.14 -0.07
C GLN A 111 2.92 -14.89 0.07
N LEU A 112 4.20 -14.96 -0.33
CA LEU A 112 5.10 -13.83 -0.29
C LEU A 112 4.66 -12.71 -1.25
N TYR A 113 4.20 -13.07 -2.44
CA TYR A 113 3.64 -12.13 -3.40
C TYR A 113 2.48 -11.32 -2.79
N PHE A 114 1.50 -11.98 -2.18
CA PHE A 114 0.36 -11.30 -1.57
C PHE A 114 0.74 -10.49 -0.33
N LEU A 115 1.75 -10.89 0.43
CA LEU A 115 2.28 -10.08 1.52
C LEU A 115 2.89 -8.77 1.00
N HIS A 116 3.64 -8.82 -0.10
CA HIS A 116 4.16 -7.61 -0.73
C HIS A 116 3.04 -6.75 -1.32
N ALA A 117 2.08 -7.33 -2.04
CA ALA A 117 0.94 -6.60 -2.58
C ALA A 117 0.10 -5.91 -1.48
N LYS A 118 -0.11 -6.59 -0.34
CA LYS A 118 -0.74 -5.99 0.83
C LYS A 118 0.08 -4.82 1.37
N SER A 119 1.40 -5.03 1.55
CA SER A 119 2.31 -3.98 2.04
C SER A 119 2.27 -2.73 1.16
N VAL A 120 2.26 -2.89 -0.16
CA VAL A 120 2.11 -1.76 -1.11
C VAL A 120 0.77 -1.05 -0.92
N GLY A 121 -0.33 -1.80 -0.74
CA GLY A 121 -1.64 -1.21 -0.48
C GLY A 121 -1.68 -0.40 0.83
N ASP A 122 -1.04 -0.90 1.88
CA ASP A 122 -0.95 -0.22 3.17
C ASP A 122 -0.10 1.06 3.06
N LEU A 123 1.06 0.99 2.36
CA LEU A 123 1.90 2.15 2.06
C LEU A 123 1.14 3.23 1.27
N THR A 124 0.35 2.82 0.28
CA THR A 124 -0.48 3.75 -0.50
C THR A 124 -1.47 4.49 0.39
N GLY A 125 -2.16 3.77 1.26
CA GLY A 125 -3.11 4.36 2.21
C GLY A 125 -2.45 5.37 3.16
N THR A 126 -1.32 5.01 3.76
CA THR A 126 -0.58 5.89 4.68
C THR A 126 -0.04 7.13 3.96
N PHE A 127 0.55 6.94 2.78
CA PHE A 127 1.08 8.04 1.97
C PHE A 127 -0.01 9.07 1.63
N LEU A 128 -1.17 8.60 1.13
CA LEU A 128 -2.28 9.49 0.79
C LEU A 128 -2.81 10.22 2.03
N ALA A 129 -2.86 9.56 3.19
CA ALA A 129 -3.27 10.20 4.43
C ALA A 129 -2.30 11.34 4.84
N HIS A 130 -0.99 11.11 4.79
CA HIS A 130 0.02 12.14 5.08
C HIS A 130 -0.07 13.29 4.07
N LEU A 131 -0.27 12.99 2.80
CA LEU A 131 -0.44 14.00 1.77
C LEU A 131 -1.66 14.88 2.02
N ASP A 132 -2.81 14.28 2.33
CA ASP A 132 -4.03 15.01 2.66
C ASP A 132 -3.84 15.92 3.87
N GLU A 133 -3.14 15.47 4.91
CA GLU A 133 -2.83 16.27 6.09
C GLU A 133 -1.94 17.47 5.75
N GLN A 134 -0.91 17.26 4.95
CA GLN A 134 -0.01 18.33 4.51
C GLN A 134 -0.72 19.37 3.64
N LEU A 135 -1.55 18.92 2.69
CA LEU A 135 -2.34 19.82 1.85
C LEU A 135 -3.38 20.61 2.66
N ALA A 136 -4.05 19.95 3.59
CA ALA A 136 -4.99 20.62 4.50
C ALA A 136 -4.30 21.67 5.40
N ALA A 137 -3.08 21.39 5.84
CA ALA A 137 -2.27 22.35 6.61
C ALA A 137 -1.86 23.56 5.76
N ARG A 138 -1.51 23.36 4.49
CA ARG A 138 -1.20 24.44 3.55
C ARG A 138 -2.44 25.30 3.23
N GLY A 139 -3.59 24.68 2.97
CA GLY A 139 -4.85 25.38 2.70
C GLY A 139 -5.33 26.25 3.89
N ARG A 140 -5.06 25.81 5.12
CA ARG A 140 -5.41 26.58 6.33
C ARG A 140 -4.62 27.88 6.51
N ARG A 141 -3.46 28.03 5.90
CA ARG A 141 -2.68 29.28 5.96
C ARG A 141 -3.30 30.43 5.19
N PHE A 142 -4.25 30.16 4.30
CA PHE A 142 -4.89 31.16 3.44
C PHE A 142 -6.34 31.50 3.82
N LEU A 143 -6.96 30.76 4.75
CA LEU A 143 -8.33 31.03 5.19
C LEU A 143 -8.36 31.36 6.69
N PRO A 144 -9.02 32.46 7.13
CA PRO A 144 -9.27 32.67 8.54
C PRO A 144 -10.10 31.50 9.04
N THR A 145 -9.60 30.83 10.07
CA THR A 145 -10.22 29.65 10.68
C THR A 145 -11.55 30.02 11.32
N LEU A 146 -12.64 29.90 10.60
CA LEU A 146 -13.94 29.66 11.22
C LEU A 146 -13.82 28.32 11.94
N ARG A 147 -13.66 28.36 13.26
CA ARG A 147 -13.65 27.17 14.13
C ARG A 147 -14.99 26.45 13.97
N ARG A 148 -15.08 25.52 13.03
CA ARG A 148 -16.16 24.52 13.03
C ARG A 148 -15.95 23.68 14.29
N ARG A 149 -16.93 23.72 15.20
CA ARG A 149 -16.95 22.78 16.34
C ARG A 149 -16.92 21.36 15.75
N PRO A 150 -16.02 20.48 16.24
CA PRO A 150 -16.00 19.11 15.78
C PRO A 150 -17.38 18.47 16.03
N GLY A 151 -17.93 17.82 15.00
CA GLY A 151 -19.16 17.05 15.13
C GLY A 151 -18.95 15.92 16.16
N ARG A 152 -20.00 15.54 16.88
CA ARG A 152 -19.98 14.37 17.77
C ARG A 152 -20.96 13.33 17.19
N LEU A 153 -20.52 12.08 17.15
CA LEU A 153 -21.34 10.94 16.74
C LEU A 153 -21.17 9.84 17.80
N ASN A 154 -22.24 9.52 18.52
CA ASN A 154 -22.25 8.46 19.54
C ASN A 154 -21.09 8.51 20.55
N GLY A 155 -20.69 9.72 20.97
CA GLY A 155 -19.59 9.89 21.93
C GLY A 155 -18.20 10.01 21.29
N PHE A 156 -18.04 9.74 20.00
CA PHE A 156 -16.82 9.98 19.25
C PHE A 156 -16.76 11.41 18.71
N VAL A 157 -15.53 11.90 18.50
CA VAL A 157 -15.29 13.20 17.87
C VAL A 157 -15.16 12.98 16.36
N LEU A 158 -15.90 13.70 15.55
CA LEU A 158 -15.77 13.68 14.11
C LEU A 158 -14.75 14.74 13.69
N ASP A 159 -13.51 14.33 13.43
CA ASP A 159 -12.49 15.22 12.88
C ASP A 159 -12.28 14.91 11.40
N ARG A 160 -12.63 15.86 10.53
CA ARG A 160 -12.46 15.79 9.07
C ARG A 160 -13.10 14.55 8.41
N GLY A 161 -14.27 14.13 8.91
CA GLY A 161 -14.96 12.95 8.41
C GLY A 161 -14.39 11.62 8.91
N ARG A 162 -13.44 11.64 9.85
CA ARG A 162 -12.89 10.47 10.55
C ARG A 162 -13.38 10.47 11.99
N LEU A 163 -13.68 9.29 12.51
CA LEU A 163 -13.96 9.11 13.93
C LEU A 163 -12.63 9.18 14.70
N ALA A 164 -12.56 10.08 15.65
CA ALA A 164 -11.43 10.22 16.58
C ALA A 164 -11.91 9.94 18.00
N LEU A 165 -11.04 9.41 18.83
CA LEU A 165 -11.32 9.19 20.24
C LEU A 165 -11.33 10.54 20.98
N PRO A 166 -12.29 10.77 21.88
CA PRO A 166 -12.33 11.99 22.70
C PRO A 166 -11.15 12.09 23.69
N SER A 167 -10.58 10.92 24.09
CA SER A 167 -9.41 10.82 24.95
C SER A 167 -8.75 9.46 24.78
N ASP A 168 -7.45 9.34 25.12
CA ASP A 168 -6.68 8.08 25.01
C ASP A 168 -7.23 6.97 25.91
N ASP A 169 -7.94 7.31 26.99
CA ASP A 169 -8.55 6.34 27.94
C ASP A 169 -10.02 6.05 27.63
N TYR A 170 -10.54 6.45 26.48
CA TYR A 170 -11.97 6.35 26.17
C TYR A 170 -12.52 4.94 26.34
N PHE A 171 -11.86 3.95 25.78
CA PHE A 171 -12.23 2.53 25.89
C PHE A 171 -11.81 1.88 27.22
N ARG A 172 -10.84 2.48 27.93
CA ARG A 172 -10.46 1.99 29.28
C ARG A 172 -11.55 2.29 30.30
N LYS A 173 -12.29 3.41 30.13
CA LYS A 173 -13.40 3.79 31.01
C LYS A 173 -14.69 3.04 30.70
N ASP A 174 -14.89 2.65 29.46
CA ASP A 174 -16.08 1.93 29.00
C ASP A 174 -15.73 0.98 27.84
N PRO A 175 -15.29 -0.27 28.16
CA PRO A 175 -14.88 -1.24 27.14
C PRO A 175 -16.00 -1.70 26.21
N VAL A 176 -17.28 -1.59 26.62
CA VAL A 176 -18.44 -2.03 25.83
C VAL A 176 -18.58 -1.20 24.56
N ARG A 177 -18.13 0.03 24.57
CA ARG A 177 -18.14 0.94 23.38
C ARG A 177 -17.22 0.51 22.23
N LEU A 178 -16.41 -0.52 22.42
CA LEU A 178 -15.68 -1.17 21.34
C LEU A 178 -16.59 -2.01 20.42
N LEU A 179 -17.79 -2.36 20.90
CA LEU A 179 -18.74 -3.23 20.21
C LEU A 179 -19.92 -2.45 19.58
N GLU A 180 -20.01 -1.15 19.80
CA GLU A 180 -20.96 -0.22 19.19
C GLU A 180 -20.38 0.42 17.91
#